data_56a52bdbfcb4098ae04ac35fa8dc04f9
#
_entry.id   56a52bdbfcb4098ae04ac35fa8dc04f9
#
_cell.length_a   1.000
_cell.length_b   1.000
_cell.length_c   1.000
_cell.angle_alpha   90.00
_cell.angle_beta   90.00
_cell.angle_gamma   90.00
#
_symmetry.space_group_name_H-M   'P 1'
#
loop_
_entity.id
_entity.type
_entity.pdbx_description
1 polymer ?
#
loop_
_entity_poly.entity_id
_entity_poly.type
_entity_poly.pdbx_seq_one_letter_code
_entity_poly.pdbx_strand_id
1 'polypeptide(L)'
;FGGEDAAALPFACAVEMIHTYSLIHDDLPCMDDDELRRGKPCNHKVFGEGMALLAGDSLLTGAFEAAATNVEAGPEISAMAVAYLAGCAGRYGMIGGQVMDVVGEGKELGLESLLKLHSLKTGALIGASSVLGALAAGVRFDDPCMADVVTYSENIGLVFQIIDDILDATATEEQLGKSVGTDKKRKKNTFLNFYSVEEARFYAEQLTREAVTALKRYPDSDALISLAEWLLAREK
;
A
#
# COMPACT_ATOMS: atom_id res chain seq x y z
N PHE A 1 20.82 3.71 -2.68
CA PHE A 1 21.47 3.16 -3.87
C PHE A 1 22.02 4.25 -4.79
N GLY A 2 21.92 5.55 -4.42
CA GLY A 2 22.52 6.66 -5.17
C GLY A 2 21.81 7.00 -6.49
N GLY A 3 20.54 6.71 -6.62
CA GLY A 3 19.73 7.08 -7.79
C GLY A 3 19.39 8.57 -7.81
N GLU A 4 19.02 9.07 -9.00
CA GLU A 4 18.65 10.45 -9.22
C GLU A 4 17.13 10.64 -9.04
N ASP A 5 16.72 11.73 -8.40
CA ASP A 5 15.31 12.08 -8.19
C ASP A 5 14.52 12.14 -9.51
N ALA A 6 15.16 12.63 -10.58
CA ALA A 6 14.54 12.73 -11.90
C ALA A 6 14.12 11.37 -12.47
N ALA A 7 14.87 10.30 -12.18
CA ALA A 7 14.52 8.94 -12.58
C ALA A 7 13.44 8.32 -11.65
N ALA A 8 13.43 8.69 -10.36
CA ALA A 8 12.48 8.13 -9.39
C ALA A 8 11.09 8.78 -9.47
N LEU A 9 11.01 10.09 -9.74
CA LEU A 9 9.78 10.86 -9.66
C LEU A 9 8.64 10.35 -10.57
N PRO A 10 8.86 9.98 -11.86
CA PRO A 10 7.78 9.43 -12.68
C PRO A 10 7.21 8.11 -12.13
N PHE A 11 8.04 7.27 -11.51
CA PHE A 11 7.59 6.04 -10.87
C PHE A 11 6.81 6.33 -9.57
N ALA A 12 7.26 7.31 -8.77
CA ALA A 12 6.52 7.75 -7.59
C ALA A 12 5.14 8.31 -7.96
N CYS A 13 5.06 9.13 -9.02
CA CYS A 13 3.78 9.61 -9.56
C CYS A 13 2.89 8.44 -10.03
N ALA A 14 3.46 7.46 -10.69
CA ALA A 14 2.71 6.28 -11.14
C ALA A 14 2.10 5.51 -9.97
N VAL A 15 2.86 5.27 -8.90
CA VAL A 15 2.37 4.60 -7.69
C VAL A 15 1.26 5.43 -7.02
N GLU A 16 1.43 6.75 -6.91
CA GLU A 16 0.40 7.63 -6.32
C GLU A 16 -0.87 7.68 -7.17
N MET A 17 -0.76 7.65 -8.51
CA MET A 17 -1.92 7.54 -9.40
C MET A 17 -2.66 6.21 -9.19
N ILE A 18 -1.95 5.09 -9.06
CA ILE A 18 -2.54 3.78 -8.73
C ILE A 18 -3.25 3.84 -7.37
N HIS A 19 -2.61 4.41 -6.34
CA HIS A 19 -3.22 4.58 -5.03
C HIS A 19 -4.47 5.47 -5.10
N THR A 20 -4.38 6.59 -5.79
CA THR A 20 -5.48 7.57 -5.86
C THR A 20 -6.69 6.99 -6.61
N TYR A 21 -6.49 6.29 -7.74
CA TYR A 21 -7.62 5.68 -8.43
C TYR A 21 -8.31 4.63 -7.55
N SER A 22 -7.54 3.84 -6.81
CA SER A 22 -8.13 2.80 -5.95
C SER A 22 -9.02 3.40 -4.88
N LEU A 23 -8.61 4.52 -4.25
CA LEU A 23 -9.44 5.24 -3.28
C LEU A 23 -10.70 5.81 -3.91
N ILE A 24 -10.61 6.39 -5.12
CA ILE A 24 -11.78 6.94 -5.82
C ILE A 24 -12.79 5.85 -6.15
N HIS A 25 -12.31 4.68 -6.61
CA HIS A 25 -13.18 3.56 -6.96
C HIS A 25 -13.73 2.86 -5.72
N ASP A 26 -12.94 2.71 -4.66
CA ASP A 26 -13.40 2.13 -3.38
C ASP A 26 -14.53 2.96 -2.77
N ASP A 27 -14.50 4.29 -2.90
CA ASP A 27 -15.53 5.17 -2.37
C ASP A 27 -16.88 5.10 -3.15
N LEU A 28 -16.93 4.51 -4.35
CA LEU A 28 -18.14 4.45 -5.18
C LEU A 28 -19.29 3.70 -4.48
N PRO A 29 -20.57 4.05 -4.78
CA PRO A 29 -21.74 3.38 -4.19
C PRO A 29 -21.84 1.87 -4.43
N CYS A 30 -21.19 1.36 -5.48
CA CYS A 30 -21.11 -0.07 -5.77
C CYS A 30 -19.97 -0.79 -5.04
N MET A 31 -19.18 -0.06 -4.26
CA MET A 31 -18.07 -0.54 -3.45
C MET A 31 -18.34 -0.21 -1.97
N ASP A 32 -17.54 0.64 -1.35
CA ASP A 32 -17.64 0.99 0.07
C ASP A 32 -18.76 2.01 0.37
N ASP A 33 -19.26 2.74 -0.63
CA ASP A 33 -20.26 3.83 -0.52
C ASP A 33 -19.90 4.86 0.56
N ASP A 34 -18.63 5.26 0.60
CA ASP A 34 -18.15 6.21 1.57
C ASP A 34 -18.52 7.66 1.16
N GLU A 35 -18.99 8.45 2.13
CA GLU A 35 -19.35 9.87 1.89
C GLU A 35 -18.17 10.81 2.04
N LEU A 36 -17.20 10.46 2.89
CA LEU A 36 -16.06 11.30 3.25
C LEU A 36 -14.75 10.51 3.15
N ARG A 37 -13.74 11.14 2.56
CA ARG A 37 -12.35 10.68 2.53
C ARG A 37 -11.42 11.76 3.06
N ARG A 38 -10.67 11.48 4.14
CA ARG A 38 -9.76 12.42 4.79
C ARG A 38 -10.49 13.74 5.19
N GLY A 39 -11.74 13.63 5.67
CA GLY A 39 -12.57 14.75 6.11
C GLY A 39 -13.18 15.60 4.98
N LYS A 40 -13.02 15.19 3.71
CA LYS A 40 -13.62 15.87 2.54
C LYS A 40 -14.63 14.95 1.87
N PRO A 41 -15.68 15.50 1.20
CA PRO A 41 -16.60 14.69 0.41
C PRO A 41 -15.86 13.86 -0.65
N CYS A 42 -16.27 12.58 -0.81
CA CYS A 42 -15.72 11.69 -1.81
C CYS A 42 -15.99 12.20 -3.23
N ASN A 43 -15.17 11.78 -4.19
CA ASN A 43 -15.19 12.26 -5.57
C ASN A 43 -16.58 12.13 -6.20
N HIS A 44 -17.23 10.96 -6.03
CA HIS A 44 -18.56 10.71 -6.58
C HIS A 44 -19.67 11.58 -5.98
N LYS A 45 -19.51 12.06 -4.72
CA LYS A 45 -20.47 12.98 -4.09
C LYS A 45 -20.36 14.41 -4.67
N VAL A 46 -19.16 14.80 -5.14
CA VAL A 46 -18.92 16.13 -5.70
C VAL A 46 -19.21 16.19 -7.20
N PHE A 47 -18.76 15.19 -7.97
CA PHE A 47 -18.77 15.21 -9.42
C PHE A 47 -19.72 14.19 -10.07
N GLY A 48 -20.34 13.34 -9.23
CA GLY A 48 -21.19 12.24 -9.71
C GLY A 48 -20.40 10.96 -10.01
N GLU A 49 -21.11 9.81 -9.97
CA GLU A 49 -20.51 8.46 -10.07
C GLU A 49 -19.77 8.25 -11.41
N GLY A 50 -20.36 8.65 -12.53
CA GLY A 50 -19.74 8.48 -13.84
C GLY A 50 -18.42 9.23 -13.98
N MET A 51 -18.34 10.46 -13.45
CA MET A 51 -17.10 11.24 -13.49
C MET A 51 -16.05 10.67 -12.53
N ALA A 52 -16.44 10.17 -11.36
CA ALA A 52 -15.54 9.50 -10.44
C ALA A 52 -14.97 8.21 -11.04
N LEU A 53 -15.80 7.39 -11.68
CA LEU A 53 -15.36 6.18 -12.39
C LEU A 53 -14.31 6.53 -13.47
N LEU A 54 -14.62 7.48 -14.36
CA LEU A 54 -13.71 7.89 -15.43
C LEU A 54 -12.42 8.55 -14.92
N ALA A 55 -12.49 9.27 -13.81
CA ALA A 55 -11.30 9.83 -13.16
C ALA A 55 -10.37 8.72 -12.66
N GLY A 56 -10.91 7.68 -12.03
CA GLY A 56 -10.15 6.49 -11.65
C GLY A 56 -9.52 5.78 -12.84
N ASP A 57 -10.28 5.53 -13.91
CA ASP A 57 -9.79 4.90 -15.16
C ASP A 57 -8.65 5.73 -15.79
N SER A 58 -8.78 7.05 -15.78
CA SER A 58 -7.77 7.96 -16.31
C SER A 58 -6.47 7.91 -15.49
N LEU A 59 -6.57 7.91 -14.16
CA LEU A 59 -5.42 7.78 -13.28
C LEU A 59 -4.73 6.42 -13.43
N LEU A 60 -5.50 5.34 -13.49
CA LEU A 60 -4.97 3.99 -13.71
C LEU A 60 -4.17 3.93 -15.01
N THR A 61 -4.72 4.44 -16.11
CA THR A 61 -4.04 4.45 -17.42
C THR A 61 -2.84 5.39 -17.41
N GLY A 62 -3.00 6.59 -16.84
CA GLY A 62 -1.93 7.60 -16.72
C GLY A 62 -0.74 7.13 -15.88
N ALA A 63 -0.97 6.26 -14.88
CA ALA A 63 0.12 5.66 -14.11
C ALA A 63 1.09 4.85 -14.98
N PHE A 64 0.56 4.04 -15.88
CA PHE A 64 1.39 3.26 -16.80
C PHE A 64 2.04 4.13 -17.87
N GLU A 65 1.36 5.19 -18.33
CA GLU A 65 1.95 6.17 -19.23
C GLU A 65 3.14 6.87 -18.56
N ALA A 66 2.99 7.37 -17.32
CA ALA A 66 4.06 8.01 -16.58
C ALA A 66 5.27 7.09 -16.38
N ALA A 67 5.04 5.82 -16.03
CA ALA A 67 6.12 4.85 -15.86
C ALA A 67 6.80 4.48 -17.19
N ALA A 68 6.03 4.33 -18.27
CA ALA A 68 6.54 3.92 -19.58
C ALA A 68 7.35 5.02 -20.29
N THR A 69 7.01 6.30 -20.03
CA THR A 69 7.65 7.47 -20.67
C THR A 69 8.78 8.06 -19.82
N ASN A 70 9.27 7.36 -18.82
CA ASN A 70 10.35 7.79 -17.95
C ASN A 70 11.70 7.75 -18.70
N VAL A 71 12.07 8.86 -19.34
CA VAL A 71 13.29 8.97 -20.15
C VAL A 71 14.56 8.91 -19.32
N GLU A 72 14.52 9.39 -18.07
CA GLU A 72 15.67 9.42 -17.16
C GLU A 72 16.06 8.02 -16.66
N ALA A 73 15.10 7.15 -16.45
CA ALA A 73 15.35 5.75 -16.10
C ALA A 73 15.78 4.90 -17.33
N GLY A 74 15.44 5.36 -18.51
CA GLY A 74 15.70 4.66 -19.77
C GLY A 74 14.69 3.54 -20.08
N PRO A 75 14.65 3.06 -21.34
CA PRO A 75 13.59 2.20 -21.83
C PRO A 75 13.56 0.82 -21.17
N GLU A 76 14.73 0.26 -20.81
CA GLU A 76 14.80 -1.07 -20.18
C GLU A 76 14.21 -1.03 -18.76
N ILE A 77 14.63 -0.07 -17.93
CA ILE A 77 14.13 0.11 -16.57
C ILE A 77 12.64 0.47 -16.60
N SER A 78 12.21 1.34 -17.51
CA SER A 78 10.80 1.70 -17.67
C SER A 78 9.93 0.49 -18.01
N ALA A 79 10.38 -0.40 -18.90
CA ALA A 79 9.66 -1.62 -19.23
C ALA A 79 9.58 -2.58 -18.02
N MET A 80 10.66 -2.74 -17.26
CA MET A 80 10.69 -3.53 -16.03
C MET A 80 9.74 -2.96 -14.98
N ALA A 81 9.76 -1.64 -14.78
CA ALA A 81 8.91 -0.94 -13.82
C ALA A 81 7.41 -1.07 -14.17
N VAL A 82 7.05 -0.88 -15.45
CA VAL A 82 5.66 -1.06 -15.94
C VAL A 82 5.17 -2.48 -15.70
N ALA A 83 5.98 -3.49 -16.06
CA ALA A 83 5.60 -4.90 -15.87
C ALA A 83 5.42 -5.24 -14.38
N TYR A 84 6.32 -4.77 -13.53
CA TYR A 84 6.25 -5.00 -12.09
C TYR A 84 5.04 -4.28 -11.45
N LEU A 85 4.85 -2.99 -11.77
CA LEU A 85 3.72 -2.20 -11.29
C LEU A 85 2.38 -2.81 -11.73
N ALA A 86 2.27 -3.30 -12.96
CA ALA A 86 1.07 -3.98 -13.46
C ALA A 86 0.77 -5.28 -12.69
N GLY A 87 1.80 -6.03 -12.31
CA GLY A 87 1.65 -7.19 -11.43
C GLY A 87 1.13 -6.81 -10.04
N CYS A 88 1.74 -5.77 -9.43
CA CYS A 88 1.39 -5.30 -8.09
C CYS A 88 0.02 -4.62 -8.01
N ALA A 89 -0.37 -3.85 -9.02
CA ALA A 89 -1.68 -3.20 -9.08
C ALA A 89 -2.79 -4.15 -9.51
N GLY A 90 -2.47 -5.16 -10.33
CA GLY A 90 -3.42 -6.02 -11.04
C GLY A 90 -3.98 -7.18 -10.22
N ARG A 91 -4.42 -8.21 -10.97
CA ARG A 91 -5.07 -9.41 -10.40
C ARG A 91 -4.22 -10.23 -9.44
N TYR A 92 -2.91 -10.13 -9.53
CA TYR A 92 -1.95 -10.83 -8.66
C TYR A 92 -1.47 -9.96 -7.48
N GLY A 93 -1.98 -8.73 -7.37
CA GLY A 93 -1.68 -7.76 -6.34
C GLY A 93 -2.95 -7.09 -5.81
N MET A 94 -2.97 -5.75 -5.81
CA MET A 94 -4.00 -4.93 -5.14
C MET A 94 -5.44 -5.26 -5.56
N ILE A 95 -5.73 -5.39 -6.87
CA ILE A 95 -7.08 -5.76 -7.36
C ILE A 95 -7.44 -7.17 -6.89
N GLY A 96 -6.50 -8.12 -6.92
CA GLY A 96 -6.73 -9.46 -6.39
C GLY A 96 -7.06 -9.46 -4.90
N GLY A 97 -6.35 -8.64 -4.11
CA GLY A 97 -6.63 -8.43 -2.69
C GLY A 97 -8.00 -7.79 -2.46
N GLN A 98 -8.37 -6.80 -3.26
CA GLN A 98 -9.69 -6.17 -3.19
C GLN A 98 -10.83 -7.15 -3.50
N VAL A 99 -10.66 -8.04 -4.47
CA VAL A 99 -11.63 -9.12 -4.74
C VAL A 99 -11.76 -10.05 -3.54
N MET A 100 -10.66 -10.40 -2.88
CA MET A 100 -10.71 -11.22 -1.65
C MET A 100 -11.44 -10.50 -0.52
N ASP A 101 -11.25 -9.19 -0.38
CA ASP A 101 -11.92 -8.37 0.63
C ASP A 101 -13.43 -8.34 0.40
N VAL A 102 -13.88 -7.96 -0.79
CA VAL A 102 -15.31 -7.90 -1.17
C VAL A 102 -15.99 -9.27 -1.03
N VAL A 103 -15.36 -10.35 -1.51
CA VAL A 103 -15.93 -11.72 -1.41
C VAL A 103 -15.90 -12.23 0.02
N GLY A 104 -14.96 -11.78 0.83
CA GLY A 104 -14.77 -12.13 2.24
C GLY A 104 -15.70 -11.38 3.20
N GLU A 105 -16.40 -10.34 2.74
CA GLU A 105 -17.28 -9.54 3.58
C GLU A 105 -18.36 -10.40 4.28
N GLY A 106 -18.47 -10.22 5.60
CA GLY A 106 -19.41 -10.99 6.42
C GLY A 106 -19.07 -12.48 6.60
N LYS A 107 -17.90 -12.94 6.14
CA LYS A 107 -17.38 -14.30 6.34
C LYS A 107 -16.17 -14.26 7.27
N GLU A 108 -16.02 -15.31 8.09
CA GLU A 108 -14.81 -15.48 8.89
C GLU A 108 -13.68 -16.03 8.00
N LEU A 109 -12.62 -15.26 7.83
CA LEU A 109 -11.40 -15.71 7.17
C LEU A 109 -10.45 -16.34 8.18
N GLY A 110 -9.75 -17.41 7.79
CA GLY A 110 -8.60 -17.90 8.56
C GLY A 110 -7.41 -16.95 8.45
N LEU A 111 -6.48 -17.04 9.41
CA LEU A 111 -5.30 -16.16 9.49
C LEU A 111 -4.47 -16.14 8.18
N GLU A 112 -4.24 -17.30 7.56
CA GLU A 112 -3.51 -17.38 6.29
C GLU A 112 -4.18 -16.57 5.17
N SER A 113 -5.52 -16.66 5.09
CA SER A 113 -6.30 -15.90 4.09
C SER A 113 -6.26 -14.40 4.38
N LEU A 114 -6.29 -14.00 5.66
CA LEU A 114 -6.16 -12.61 6.08
C LEU A 114 -4.77 -12.05 5.72
N LEU A 115 -3.70 -12.76 6.06
CA LEU A 115 -2.34 -12.39 5.69
C LEU A 115 -2.19 -12.23 4.18
N LYS A 116 -2.76 -13.15 3.39
CA LYS A 116 -2.75 -13.07 1.93
C LYS A 116 -3.51 -11.85 1.41
N LEU A 117 -4.68 -11.56 1.97
CA LEU A 117 -5.48 -10.38 1.64
C LEU A 117 -4.65 -9.10 1.87
N HIS A 118 -4.06 -8.94 3.05
CA HIS A 118 -3.25 -7.76 3.40
C HIS A 118 -2.01 -7.63 2.52
N SER A 119 -1.31 -8.73 2.27
CA SER A 119 -0.16 -8.76 1.37
C SER A 119 -0.53 -8.29 -0.05
N LEU A 120 -1.70 -8.67 -0.55
CA LEU A 120 -2.15 -8.31 -1.89
C LEU A 120 -2.76 -6.90 -1.93
N LYS A 121 -3.77 -6.62 -1.08
CA LYS A 121 -4.54 -5.37 -1.15
C LYS A 121 -3.68 -4.15 -0.83
N THR A 122 -2.81 -4.25 0.17
CA THR A 122 -2.00 -3.13 0.68
C THR A 122 -0.51 -3.34 0.42
N GLY A 123 0.02 -4.50 0.79
CA GLY A 123 1.46 -4.80 0.73
C GLY A 123 2.03 -4.74 -0.69
N ALA A 124 1.28 -5.17 -1.70
CA ALA A 124 1.77 -5.19 -3.08
C ALA A 124 2.13 -3.79 -3.61
N LEU A 125 1.34 -2.76 -3.31
CA LEU A 125 1.63 -1.40 -3.77
C LEU A 125 2.74 -0.74 -2.94
N ILE A 126 2.83 -1.02 -1.65
CA ILE A 126 3.97 -0.61 -0.80
C ILE A 126 5.26 -1.27 -1.32
N GLY A 127 5.21 -2.56 -1.65
CA GLY A 127 6.31 -3.26 -2.30
C GLY A 127 6.72 -2.62 -3.63
N ALA A 128 5.73 -2.27 -4.47
CA ALA A 128 5.98 -1.59 -5.72
C ALA A 128 6.73 -0.27 -5.53
N SER A 129 6.39 0.54 -4.52
CA SER A 129 7.07 1.80 -4.23
C SER A 129 8.58 1.59 -3.99
N SER A 130 8.93 0.61 -3.17
CA SER A 130 10.33 0.31 -2.84
C SER A 130 11.11 -0.25 -4.03
N VAL A 131 10.51 -1.20 -4.76
CA VAL A 131 11.15 -1.85 -5.90
C VAL A 131 11.33 -0.87 -7.07
N LEU A 132 10.32 -0.03 -7.36
CA LEU A 132 10.45 0.98 -8.40
C LEU A 132 11.50 2.04 -8.06
N GLY A 133 11.62 2.42 -6.78
CA GLY A 133 12.71 3.28 -6.32
C GLY A 133 14.09 2.63 -6.52
N ALA A 134 14.24 1.34 -6.23
CA ALA A 134 15.48 0.61 -6.48
C ALA A 134 15.80 0.50 -7.99
N LEU A 135 14.80 0.22 -8.83
CA LEU A 135 14.94 0.21 -10.29
C LEU A 135 15.37 1.58 -10.83
N ALA A 136 14.80 2.69 -10.30
CA ALA A 136 15.19 4.05 -10.68
C ALA A 136 16.66 4.35 -10.34
N ALA A 137 17.20 3.71 -9.29
CA ALA A 137 18.61 3.78 -8.92
C ALA A 137 19.51 2.80 -9.72
N GLY A 138 18.96 2.12 -10.73
CA GLY A 138 19.70 1.18 -11.57
C GLY A 138 19.84 -0.23 -10.99
N VAL A 139 19.26 -0.53 -9.84
CA VAL A 139 19.23 -1.88 -9.27
C VAL A 139 18.34 -2.79 -10.14
N ARG A 140 18.81 -3.99 -10.43
CA ARG A 140 18.08 -4.98 -11.26
C ARG A 140 17.44 -6.06 -10.38
N PHE A 141 16.49 -6.82 -10.94
CA PHE A 141 15.82 -7.89 -10.18
C PHE A 141 16.74 -9.02 -9.73
N ASP A 142 17.85 -9.25 -10.43
CA ASP A 142 18.87 -10.27 -10.12
C ASP A 142 19.98 -9.76 -9.19
N ASP A 143 19.97 -8.48 -8.82
CA ASP A 143 20.91 -7.94 -7.85
C ASP A 143 20.59 -8.45 -6.43
N PRO A 144 21.60 -8.87 -5.68
CA PRO A 144 21.38 -9.41 -4.32
C PRO A 144 20.67 -8.42 -3.36
N CYS A 145 20.86 -7.10 -3.56
CA CYS A 145 20.21 -6.10 -2.73
C CYS A 145 18.69 -5.99 -2.98
N MET A 146 18.18 -6.48 -4.12
CA MET A 146 16.75 -6.48 -4.38
C MET A 146 15.98 -7.35 -3.37
N ALA A 147 16.58 -8.46 -2.91
CA ALA A 147 15.97 -9.29 -1.87
C ALA A 147 15.77 -8.53 -0.55
N ASP A 148 16.69 -7.63 -0.19
CA ASP A 148 16.56 -6.81 1.02
C ASP A 148 15.50 -5.72 0.84
N VAL A 149 15.39 -5.13 -0.36
CA VAL A 149 14.33 -4.17 -0.70
C VAL A 149 12.95 -4.82 -0.57
N VAL A 150 12.81 -6.04 -1.09
CA VAL A 150 11.57 -6.82 -0.97
C VAL A 150 11.28 -7.17 0.49
N THR A 151 12.26 -7.68 1.23
CA THR A 151 12.11 -8.00 2.67
C THR A 151 11.66 -6.77 3.46
N TYR A 152 12.30 -5.63 3.25
CA TYR A 152 11.90 -4.37 3.88
C TYR A 152 10.44 -4.03 3.60
N SER A 153 10.06 -4.00 2.33
CA SER A 153 8.75 -3.52 1.92
C SER A 153 7.60 -4.47 2.27
N GLU A 154 7.82 -5.77 2.21
CA GLU A 154 6.82 -6.78 2.64
C GLU A 154 6.53 -6.65 4.13
N ASN A 155 7.58 -6.53 4.96
CA ASN A 155 7.43 -6.36 6.40
C ASN A 155 6.74 -5.04 6.73
N ILE A 156 7.12 -3.91 6.08
CA ILE A 156 6.48 -2.60 6.29
C ILE A 156 5.01 -2.61 5.85
N GLY A 157 4.68 -3.27 4.76
CA GLY A 157 3.31 -3.42 4.30
C GLY A 157 2.42 -4.14 5.33
N LEU A 158 2.95 -5.18 5.96
CA LEU A 158 2.23 -5.91 6.99
C LEU A 158 2.16 -5.13 8.31
N VAL A 159 3.25 -4.46 8.72
CA VAL A 159 3.26 -3.55 9.89
C VAL A 159 2.20 -2.46 9.72
N PHE A 160 2.14 -1.82 8.55
CA PHE A 160 1.14 -0.80 8.24
C PHE A 160 -0.28 -1.30 8.53
N GLN A 161 -0.62 -2.50 8.05
CA GLN A 161 -1.96 -3.07 8.22
C GLN A 161 -2.23 -3.47 9.67
N ILE A 162 -1.27 -4.07 10.38
CA ILE A 162 -1.43 -4.44 11.79
C ILE A 162 -1.68 -3.19 12.64
N ILE A 163 -0.92 -2.13 12.42
CA ILE A 163 -1.07 -0.88 13.17
C ILE A 163 -2.40 -0.18 12.81
N ASP A 164 -2.83 -0.24 11.56
CA ASP A 164 -4.13 0.30 11.15
C ASP A 164 -5.29 -0.41 11.85
N ASP A 165 -5.26 -1.75 11.91
CA ASP A 165 -6.25 -2.58 12.63
C ASP A 165 -6.27 -2.26 14.14
N ILE A 166 -5.09 -2.06 14.75
CA ILE A 166 -4.98 -1.65 16.17
C ILE A 166 -5.60 -0.27 16.37
N LEU A 167 -5.28 0.69 15.50
CA LEU A 167 -5.78 2.06 15.60
C LEU A 167 -7.30 2.12 15.40
N ASP A 168 -7.86 1.40 14.43
CA ASP A 168 -9.32 1.36 14.23
C ASP A 168 -10.06 0.82 15.45
N ALA A 169 -9.44 -0.08 16.21
CA ALA A 169 -10.03 -0.66 17.43
C ALA A 169 -9.83 0.17 18.69
N THR A 170 -8.76 0.98 18.79
CA THR A 170 -8.32 1.61 20.05
C THR A 170 -8.32 3.13 20.05
N ALA A 171 -8.23 3.79 18.88
CA ALA A 171 -8.19 5.25 18.81
C ALA A 171 -9.58 5.88 18.95
N THR A 172 -9.63 7.17 19.27
CA THR A 172 -10.86 7.97 19.30
C THR A 172 -11.20 8.57 17.93
N GLU A 173 -12.46 8.91 17.69
CA GLU A 173 -12.89 9.58 16.45
C GLU A 173 -12.13 10.88 16.18
N GLU A 174 -11.77 11.66 17.24
CA GLU A 174 -10.96 12.85 17.12
C GLU A 174 -9.53 12.58 16.64
N GLN A 175 -8.96 11.43 17.02
CA GLN A 175 -7.60 11.02 16.62
C GLN A 175 -7.55 10.55 15.16
N LEU A 176 -8.56 9.78 14.71
CA LEU A 176 -8.55 9.19 13.36
C LEU A 176 -9.14 10.10 12.28
N GLY A 177 -9.92 11.11 12.63
CA GLY A 177 -10.65 11.95 11.67
C GLY A 177 -11.69 11.20 10.82
N LYS A 178 -12.04 9.98 11.23
CA LYS A 178 -13.09 9.11 10.68
C LYS A 178 -13.82 8.40 11.82
N SER A 179 -14.98 7.79 11.56
CA SER A 179 -15.70 6.99 12.55
C SER A 179 -14.87 5.80 13.01
N VAL A 180 -14.78 5.60 14.33
CA VAL A 180 -14.08 4.47 14.96
C VAL A 180 -14.90 3.19 14.89
N GLY A 181 -14.25 2.03 14.79
CA GLY A 181 -14.91 0.73 14.75
C GLY A 181 -15.69 0.50 13.45
N THR A 182 -15.25 1.13 12.36
CA THR A 182 -15.83 0.96 11.03
C THR A 182 -15.70 -0.50 10.57
N ASP A 183 -14.56 -1.12 10.82
CA ASP A 183 -14.30 -2.53 10.49
C ASP A 183 -15.21 -3.47 11.27
N LYS A 184 -15.46 -3.19 12.55
CA LYS A 184 -16.40 -3.95 13.36
C LYS A 184 -17.86 -3.79 12.89
N LYS A 185 -18.27 -2.59 12.45
CA LYS A 185 -19.60 -2.35 11.87
C LYS A 185 -19.78 -3.08 10.55
N ARG A 186 -18.73 -3.11 9.70
CA ARG A 186 -18.70 -3.80 8.40
C ARG A 186 -18.39 -5.29 8.53
N LYS A 187 -18.11 -5.82 9.74
CA LYS A 187 -17.67 -7.20 9.99
C LYS A 187 -16.44 -7.58 9.15
N LYS A 188 -15.50 -6.64 8.99
CA LYS A 188 -14.24 -6.92 8.32
C LYS A 188 -13.36 -7.84 9.15
N ASN A 189 -12.56 -8.64 8.46
CA ASN A 189 -11.55 -9.48 9.10
C ASN A 189 -10.31 -8.65 9.40
N THR A 190 -9.87 -8.66 10.65
CA THR A 190 -8.70 -7.91 11.14
C THR A 190 -7.73 -8.81 11.89
N PHE A 191 -6.52 -8.36 12.12
CA PHE A 191 -5.55 -9.06 12.97
C PHE A 191 -6.10 -9.32 14.38
N LEU A 192 -6.95 -8.44 14.89
CA LEU A 192 -7.54 -8.55 16.22
C LEU A 192 -8.61 -9.64 16.35
N ASN A 193 -8.98 -10.32 15.24
CA ASN A 193 -9.75 -11.55 15.29
C ASN A 193 -8.91 -12.75 15.79
N PHE A 194 -7.58 -12.65 15.70
CA PHE A 194 -6.66 -13.76 15.99
C PHE A 194 -5.69 -13.45 17.13
N TYR A 195 -5.41 -12.19 17.39
CA TYR A 195 -4.42 -11.70 18.35
C TYR A 195 -5.03 -10.63 19.26
N SER A 196 -4.56 -10.56 20.50
CA SER A 196 -4.77 -9.37 21.35
C SER A 196 -4.00 -8.18 20.77
N VAL A 197 -4.34 -6.98 21.22
CA VAL A 197 -3.62 -5.76 20.83
C VAL A 197 -2.12 -5.85 21.15
N GLU A 198 -1.79 -6.41 22.30
CA GLU A 198 -0.40 -6.60 22.76
C GLU A 198 0.36 -7.59 21.88
N GLU A 199 -0.27 -8.71 21.51
CA GLU A 199 0.33 -9.71 20.62
C GLU A 199 0.51 -9.17 19.21
N ALA A 200 -0.49 -8.46 18.66
CA ALA A 200 -0.43 -7.84 17.35
C ALA A 200 0.69 -6.77 17.30
N ARG A 201 0.83 -5.94 18.35
CA ARG A 201 1.90 -4.95 18.48
C ARG A 201 3.27 -5.61 18.55
N PHE A 202 3.41 -6.67 19.35
CA PHE A 202 4.65 -7.44 19.43
C PHE A 202 5.03 -8.03 18.05
N TYR A 203 4.06 -8.54 17.30
CA TYR A 203 4.29 -9.06 15.96
C TYR A 203 4.76 -7.96 15.00
N ALA A 204 4.12 -6.78 15.03
CA ALA A 204 4.56 -5.62 14.26
C ALA A 204 5.99 -5.18 14.62
N GLU A 205 6.38 -5.23 15.91
CA GLU A 205 7.76 -4.94 16.33
C GLU A 205 8.79 -5.93 15.76
N GLN A 206 8.44 -7.21 15.65
CA GLN A 206 9.35 -8.22 15.05
C GLN A 206 9.56 -7.91 13.56
N LEU A 207 8.47 -7.68 12.82
CA LEU A 207 8.52 -7.34 11.39
C LEU A 207 9.32 -6.04 11.14
N THR A 208 9.13 -5.02 11.98
CA THR A 208 9.90 -3.78 11.90
C THR A 208 11.39 -4.03 12.12
N ARG A 209 11.76 -4.86 13.09
CA ARG A 209 13.18 -5.23 13.31
C ARG A 209 13.79 -5.96 12.11
N GLU A 210 13.06 -6.84 11.48
CA GLU A 210 13.50 -7.53 10.27
C GLU A 210 13.68 -6.55 9.10
N ALA A 211 12.70 -5.66 8.87
CA ALA A 211 12.78 -4.61 7.87
C ALA A 211 14.01 -3.71 8.07
N VAL A 212 14.22 -3.21 9.27
CA VAL A 212 15.38 -2.37 9.63
C VAL A 212 16.69 -3.13 9.43
N THR A 213 16.73 -4.42 9.81
CA THR A 213 17.94 -5.25 9.68
C THR A 213 18.32 -5.45 8.21
N ALA A 214 17.36 -5.62 7.32
CA ALA A 214 17.59 -5.73 5.88
C ALA A 214 18.28 -4.50 5.30
N LEU A 215 18.01 -3.30 5.84
CA LEU A 215 18.55 -2.05 5.32
C LEU A 215 19.84 -1.55 5.99
N LYS A 216 20.15 -2.00 7.21
CA LYS A 216 21.28 -1.47 8.01
C LYS A 216 22.66 -1.52 7.33
N ARG A 217 22.85 -2.42 6.37
CA ARG A 217 24.11 -2.56 5.65
C ARG A 217 24.30 -1.54 4.51
N TYR A 218 23.24 -0.78 4.17
CA TYR A 218 23.28 0.19 3.10
C TYR A 218 23.52 1.60 3.66
N PRO A 219 24.45 2.37 3.09
CA PRO A 219 24.60 3.78 3.45
C PRO A 219 23.32 4.54 3.09
N ASP A 220 23.07 5.63 3.78
CA ASP A 220 21.93 6.54 3.55
C ASP A 220 20.54 5.89 3.65
N SER A 221 20.42 4.77 4.38
CA SER A 221 19.14 4.09 4.65
C SER A 221 18.33 4.70 5.80
N ASP A 222 18.85 5.71 6.49
CA ASP A 222 18.27 6.29 7.72
C ASP A 222 16.84 6.78 7.53
N ALA A 223 16.50 7.34 6.36
CA ALA A 223 15.14 7.81 6.09
C ALA A 223 14.13 6.65 6.05
N LEU A 224 14.48 5.51 5.44
CA LEU A 224 13.63 4.33 5.37
C LEU A 224 13.56 3.62 6.73
N ILE A 225 14.65 3.58 7.48
CA ILE A 225 14.67 3.06 8.85
C ILE A 225 13.76 3.91 9.75
N SER A 226 13.89 5.23 9.69
CA SER A 226 13.03 6.15 10.43
C SER A 226 11.55 6.02 10.05
N LEU A 227 11.24 5.78 8.77
CA LEU A 227 9.87 5.51 8.31
C LEU A 227 9.31 4.22 8.94
N ALA A 228 10.10 3.15 8.98
CA ALA A 228 9.70 1.89 9.60
C ALA A 228 9.39 2.05 11.11
N GLU A 229 10.26 2.74 11.82
CA GLU A 229 10.10 3.02 13.25
C GLU A 229 8.90 3.95 13.51
N TRP A 230 8.70 4.96 12.66
CA TRP A 230 7.55 5.86 12.74
C TRP A 230 6.22 5.14 12.51
N LEU A 231 6.16 4.23 11.52
CA LEU A 231 4.95 3.44 11.25
C LEU A 231 4.56 2.58 12.46
N LEU A 232 5.53 1.95 13.11
CA LEU A 232 5.30 1.18 14.33
C LEU A 232 4.79 2.04 15.49
N ALA A 233 5.32 3.28 15.62
CA ALA A 233 4.99 4.21 16.69
C ALA A 233 3.74 5.07 16.40
N ARG A 234 3.11 4.90 15.23
CA ARG A 234 1.96 5.71 14.78
C ARG A 234 0.78 5.57 15.74
N GLU A 235 0.21 6.71 16.15
CA GLU A 235 -0.95 6.84 17.04
C GLU A 235 -2.19 7.40 16.34
N LYS A 236 -2.08 7.73 15.06
CA LYS A 236 -3.15 8.27 14.19
C LYS A 236 -2.79 8.18 12.71
#